data_8aa5a320d55662c43e6392a9d596d0f0
#
_entry.id   8aa5a320d55662c43e6392a9d596d0f0
#
_cell.length_a   1.000
_cell.length_b   1.000
_cell.length_c   1.000
_cell.angle_alpha   90.00
_cell.angle_beta   90.00
_cell.angle_gamma   90.00
#
_symmetry.space_group_name_H-M   'P 1'
#
loop_
_entity.id
_entity.type
_entity.pdbx_description
1 polymer ?
#
loop_
_entity_poly.entity_id
_entity_poly.type
_entity_poly.pdbx_seq_one_letter_code
_entity_poly.pdbx_strand_id
1 'polypeptide(L)'
;MFAARPRFCRFGDIMSRNRAIFEMLLCAALWSIAGIFIKLIPWNSVVIAGVRSLIAGLVMFVYMRSRGIRYTADKRSLLGGGALCVTLTFFVAANKLTTAANSIVLQFTAPIFIVVFSALFFKKRFSRADILAVGLTMVGISLFFFDQLTPGHLLGNCVALAAGMAFGCYYMSLDGATESERMSAILTAHCLTFLVSIPFIAMYPPELKAAPVACILVLGIVQLGIPYVLLGRASGSCPPLACSLLGALEPLLNPVWVFIFDGEAPGAWALIGGLVVIVTITVWCVHGDLRERTGAA
;
A
#
# COMPACT_ATOMS: atom_id res chain seq x y z
N MET A 1 -20.36 14.10 21.00
CA MET A 1 -21.31 14.54 19.99
C MET A 1 -20.56 14.79 18.70
N PHE A 2 -20.25 13.72 17.93
CA PHE A 2 -19.73 13.76 16.57
C PHE A 2 -20.18 12.46 15.89
N ALA A 3 -21.47 12.42 15.55
CA ALA A 3 -22.00 11.46 14.58
C ALA A 3 -21.84 12.11 13.20
N ALA A 4 -20.66 12.03 12.60
CA ALA A 4 -20.51 12.32 11.19
C ALA A 4 -21.12 11.15 10.41
N ARG A 5 -22.34 11.32 9.93
CA ARG A 5 -22.92 10.47 8.89
C ARG A 5 -21.93 10.47 7.72
N PRO A 6 -21.61 9.31 7.08
CA PRO A 6 -20.87 9.31 5.85
C PRO A 6 -21.68 10.13 4.84
N ARG A 7 -21.14 11.25 4.39
CA ARG A 7 -21.68 11.99 3.25
C ARG A 7 -21.41 11.16 2.02
N PHE A 8 -22.36 10.31 1.68
CA PHE A 8 -22.37 9.67 0.37
C PHE A 8 -22.86 10.65 -0.68
N CYS A 9 -22.20 10.68 -1.74
CA CYS A 9 -22.01 11.65 -2.79
C CYS A 9 -23.20 11.81 -3.75
N ARG A 10 -23.49 13.07 -4.17
CA ARG A 10 -24.41 13.41 -5.27
C ARG A 10 -23.85 12.93 -6.62
N PHE A 11 -24.66 12.86 -7.66
CA PHE A 11 -24.33 12.35 -9.00
C PHE A 11 -23.00 12.84 -9.63
N GLY A 12 -22.48 14.00 -9.22
CA GLY A 12 -21.14 14.50 -9.58
C GLY A 12 -19.98 13.71 -8.94
N ASP A 13 -20.24 13.01 -7.83
CA ASP A 13 -19.23 12.29 -7.06
C ASP A 13 -19.01 10.86 -7.56
N ILE A 14 -19.95 10.27 -8.33
CA ILE A 14 -19.79 8.94 -8.92
C ILE A 14 -18.63 8.92 -9.92
N MET A 15 -18.46 9.97 -10.70
CA MET A 15 -17.30 10.09 -11.61
C MET A 15 -15.99 10.27 -10.84
N SER A 16 -15.99 10.98 -9.71
CA SER A 16 -14.80 11.12 -8.86
C SER A 16 -14.42 9.79 -8.19
N ARG A 17 -15.40 8.98 -7.77
CA ARG A 17 -15.18 7.65 -7.18
C ARG A 17 -14.59 6.66 -8.20
N ASN A 18 -15.17 6.57 -9.40
CA ASN A 18 -14.65 5.70 -10.46
C ASN A 18 -13.19 6.07 -10.81
N ARG A 19 -12.89 7.35 -10.84
CA ARG A 19 -11.54 7.84 -11.04
C ARG A 19 -10.62 7.43 -9.88
N ALA A 20 -11.06 7.55 -8.64
CA ALA A 20 -10.28 7.14 -7.48
C ALA A 20 -10.00 5.63 -7.46
N ILE A 21 -10.98 4.80 -7.83
CA ILE A 21 -10.80 3.35 -8.02
C ILE A 21 -9.75 3.09 -9.11
N PHE A 22 -9.86 3.76 -10.26
CA PHE A 22 -8.88 3.61 -11.33
C PHE A 22 -7.47 4.04 -10.90
N GLU A 23 -7.35 5.17 -10.18
CA GLU A 23 -6.07 5.63 -9.64
C GLU A 23 -5.47 4.63 -8.63
N MET A 24 -6.31 3.97 -7.81
CA MET A 24 -5.86 2.90 -6.90
C MET A 24 -5.43 1.63 -7.64
N LEU A 25 -6.15 1.22 -8.68
CA LEU A 25 -5.77 0.07 -9.51
C LEU A 25 -4.44 0.33 -10.23
N LEU A 26 -4.25 1.54 -10.77
CA LEU A 26 -2.99 1.95 -11.37
C LEU A 26 -1.87 2.00 -10.33
N CYS A 27 -2.16 2.49 -9.13
CA CYS A 27 -1.22 2.49 -8.00
C CYS A 27 -0.76 1.07 -7.67
N ALA A 28 -1.68 0.12 -7.52
CA ALA A 28 -1.38 -1.29 -7.25
C ALA A 28 -0.55 -1.93 -8.39
N ALA A 29 -0.88 -1.62 -9.65
CA ALA A 29 -0.13 -2.10 -10.80
C ALA A 29 1.32 -1.57 -10.81
N LEU A 30 1.53 -0.31 -10.46
CA LEU A 30 2.87 0.27 -10.37
C LEU A 30 3.65 -0.25 -9.16
N TRP A 31 2.99 -0.51 -8.04
CA TRP A 31 3.65 -1.13 -6.88
C TRP A 31 4.14 -2.54 -7.18
N SER A 32 3.43 -3.31 -7.99
CA SER A 32 3.73 -4.72 -8.28
C SER A 32 5.08 -4.97 -8.98
N ILE A 33 5.68 -3.95 -9.60
CA ILE A 33 7.00 -4.08 -10.25
C ILE A 33 8.17 -4.11 -9.24
N ALA A 34 7.92 -3.86 -7.95
CA ALA A 34 8.97 -3.74 -6.93
C ALA A 34 9.90 -4.95 -6.86
N GLY A 35 9.32 -6.16 -6.86
CA GLY A 35 10.05 -7.41 -6.61
C GLY A 35 11.21 -7.63 -7.57
N ILE A 36 11.01 -7.39 -8.86
CA ILE A 36 12.02 -7.58 -9.90
C ILE A 36 13.16 -6.58 -9.72
N PHE A 37 12.85 -5.30 -9.63
CA PHE A 37 13.88 -4.25 -9.55
C PHE A 37 14.66 -4.27 -8.24
N ILE A 38 14.05 -4.64 -7.10
CA ILE A 38 14.75 -4.78 -5.81
C ILE A 38 15.79 -5.89 -5.87
N LYS A 39 15.50 -7.02 -6.51
CA LYS A 39 16.43 -8.15 -6.65
C LYS A 39 17.66 -7.80 -7.48
N LEU A 40 17.52 -6.92 -8.46
CA LEU A 40 18.60 -6.48 -9.33
C LEU A 40 19.57 -5.49 -8.66
N ILE A 41 19.25 -4.98 -7.47
CA ILE A 41 20.11 -4.01 -6.76
C ILE A 41 20.88 -4.73 -5.63
N PRO A 42 22.21 -4.86 -5.72
CA PRO A 42 23.03 -5.56 -4.72
C PRO A 42 23.35 -4.70 -3.48
N TRP A 43 22.48 -3.73 -3.15
CA TRP A 43 22.68 -2.86 -1.99
C TRP A 43 22.03 -3.41 -0.73
N ASN A 44 22.45 -2.84 0.42
CA ASN A 44 21.74 -3.09 1.68
C ASN A 44 20.27 -2.66 1.56
N SER A 45 19.36 -3.44 2.14
CA SER A 45 17.92 -3.22 2.01
C SER A 45 17.45 -1.88 2.59
N VAL A 46 18.04 -1.43 3.71
CA VAL A 46 17.69 -0.13 4.31
C VAL A 46 18.20 1.01 3.43
N VAL A 47 19.36 0.84 2.79
CA VAL A 47 19.90 1.80 1.80
C VAL A 47 18.95 1.89 0.59
N ILE A 48 18.50 0.75 0.05
CA ILE A 48 17.50 0.73 -1.03
C ILE A 48 16.22 1.47 -0.59
N ALA A 49 15.69 1.14 0.59
CA ALA A 49 14.47 1.78 1.12
C ALA A 49 14.63 3.30 1.23
N GLY A 50 15.76 3.76 1.74
CA GLY A 50 16.06 5.19 1.90
C GLY A 50 16.24 5.94 0.59
N VAL A 51 17.09 5.42 -0.30
CA VAL A 51 17.38 6.12 -1.57
C VAL A 51 16.14 6.18 -2.47
N ARG A 52 15.38 5.08 -2.61
CA ARG A 52 14.11 5.13 -3.36
C ARG A 52 13.09 6.07 -2.72
N SER A 53 13.07 6.17 -1.38
CA SER A 53 12.20 7.12 -0.67
C SER A 53 12.63 8.57 -0.87
N LEU A 54 13.94 8.86 -0.92
CA LEU A 54 14.41 10.20 -1.28
C LEU A 54 13.90 10.62 -2.66
N ILE A 55 14.03 9.74 -3.66
CA ILE A 55 13.55 10.00 -5.02
C ILE A 55 12.03 10.18 -5.05
N ALA A 56 11.29 9.30 -4.38
CA ALA A 56 9.83 9.40 -4.28
C ALA A 56 9.39 10.68 -3.54
N GLY A 57 10.10 11.06 -2.48
CA GLY A 57 9.88 12.32 -1.77
C GLY A 57 10.08 13.54 -2.66
N LEU A 58 11.10 13.53 -3.53
CA LEU A 58 11.30 14.58 -4.53
C LEU A 58 10.16 14.64 -5.54
N VAL A 59 9.67 13.50 -6.05
CA VAL A 59 8.49 13.44 -6.94
C VAL A 59 7.27 14.04 -6.22
N MET A 60 7.04 13.65 -4.98
CA MET A 60 5.93 14.18 -4.17
C MET A 60 6.06 15.68 -3.93
N PHE A 61 7.25 16.15 -3.61
CA PHE A 61 7.51 17.58 -3.40
C PHE A 61 7.25 18.39 -4.68
N VAL A 62 7.76 17.93 -5.82
CA VAL A 62 7.52 18.57 -7.14
C VAL A 62 6.03 18.60 -7.45
N TYR A 63 5.31 17.49 -7.23
CA TYR A 63 3.87 17.43 -7.42
C TYR A 63 3.14 18.44 -6.53
N MET A 64 3.42 18.47 -5.24
CA MET A 64 2.79 19.42 -4.30
C MET A 64 3.06 20.88 -4.72
N ARG A 65 4.28 21.21 -5.12
CA ARG A 65 4.65 22.55 -5.61
C ARG A 65 3.90 22.91 -6.89
N SER A 66 3.80 22.00 -7.85
CA SER A 66 3.10 22.22 -9.13
C SER A 66 1.59 22.44 -8.95
N ARG A 67 1.02 21.87 -7.87
CA ARG A 67 -0.41 21.99 -7.56
C ARG A 67 -0.72 23.08 -6.52
N GLY A 68 0.28 23.78 -6.00
CA GLY A 68 0.09 24.77 -4.94
C GLY A 68 -0.34 24.17 -3.59
N ILE A 69 -0.13 22.86 -3.40
CA ILE A 69 -0.47 22.16 -2.15
C ILE A 69 0.60 22.52 -1.12
N ARG A 70 0.16 23.10 0.01
CA ARG A 70 1.06 23.47 1.10
C ARG A 70 1.32 22.28 2.02
N TYR A 71 2.55 22.16 2.48
CA TYR A 71 2.90 21.19 3.53
C TYR A 71 2.29 21.60 4.87
N THR A 72 1.70 20.64 5.57
CA THR A 72 1.14 20.82 6.92
C THR A 72 1.76 19.80 7.87
N ALA A 73 2.29 20.29 9.01
CA ALA A 73 2.90 19.46 10.05
C ALA A 73 1.92 19.25 11.23
N ASP A 74 0.68 18.91 10.91
CA ASP A 74 -0.33 18.59 11.92
C ASP A 74 -0.19 17.14 12.43
N LYS A 75 -0.89 16.82 13.54
CA LYS A 75 -0.82 15.48 14.15
C LYS A 75 -1.16 14.35 13.18
N ARG A 76 -2.12 14.58 12.28
CA ARG A 76 -2.57 13.57 11.32
C ARG A 76 -1.50 13.28 10.28
N SER A 77 -0.90 14.33 9.71
CA SER A 77 0.21 14.21 8.75
C SER A 77 1.45 13.57 9.39
N LEU A 78 1.78 13.94 10.62
CA LEU A 78 2.95 13.37 11.31
C LEU A 78 2.71 11.91 11.72
N LEU A 79 1.56 11.58 12.30
CA LEU A 79 1.25 10.19 12.68
C LEU A 79 1.10 9.28 11.45
N GLY A 80 0.41 9.76 10.40
CA GLY A 80 0.30 9.03 9.15
C GLY A 80 1.65 8.83 8.46
N GLY A 81 2.47 9.89 8.43
CA GLY A 81 3.83 9.83 7.89
C GLY A 81 4.74 8.89 8.67
N GLY A 82 4.65 8.90 10.01
CA GLY A 82 5.37 7.96 10.87
C GLY A 82 4.93 6.51 10.66
N ALA A 83 3.63 6.26 10.59
CA ALA A 83 3.09 4.93 10.32
C ALA A 83 3.54 4.39 8.95
N LEU A 84 3.49 5.22 7.91
CA LEU A 84 3.98 4.83 6.60
C LEU A 84 5.51 4.63 6.57
N CYS A 85 6.29 5.43 7.29
CA CYS A 85 7.74 5.23 7.44
C CYS A 85 8.04 3.86 8.07
N VAL A 86 7.33 3.48 9.13
CA VAL A 86 7.45 2.15 9.76
C VAL A 86 7.09 1.07 8.73
N THR A 87 6.00 1.23 7.98
CA THR A 87 5.60 0.30 6.91
C THR A 87 6.71 0.10 5.89
N LEU A 88 7.23 1.19 5.33
CA LEU A 88 8.26 1.16 4.28
C LEU A 88 9.56 0.51 4.76
N THR A 89 9.97 0.79 6.00
CA THR A 89 11.21 0.27 6.59
C THR A 89 11.04 -1.19 7.00
N PHE A 90 9.93 -1.53 7.68
CA PHE A 90 9.70 -2.89 8.18
C PHE A 90 9.40 -3.88 7.05
N PHE A 91 8.72 -3.45 5.99
CA PHE A 91 8.52 -4.32 4.82
C PHE A 91 9.85 -4.76 4.19
N VAL A 92 10.78 -3.83 4.03
CA VAL A 92 12.11 -4.16 3.49
C VAL A 92 12.90 -5.05 4.47
N ALA A 93 12.84 -4.76 5.77
CA ALA A 93 13.48 -5.58 6.80
C ALA A 93 12.88 -7.01 6.84
N ALA A 94 11.55 -7.12 6.78
CA ALA A 94 10.86 -8.41 6.73
C ALA A 94 11.32 -9.27 5.55
N ASN A 95 11.43 -8.68 4.35
CA ASN A 95 11.91 -9.39 3.16
C ASN A 95 13.34 -9.95 3.30
N LYS A 96 14.13 -9.44 4.24
CA LYS A 96 15.46 -10.00 4.58
C LYS A 96 15.42 -11.03 5.70
N LEU A 97 14.43 -10.93 6.59
CA LEU A 97 14.32 -11.78 7.78
C LEU A 97 13.39 -12.99 7.58
N THR A 98 12.53 -12.95 6.55
CA THR A 98 11.65 -14.05 6.16
C THR A 98 11.56 -14.14 4.62
N THR A 99 10.69 -14.98 4.08
CA THR A 99 10.48 -15.05 2.63
C THR A 99 9.68 -13.87 2.12
N ALA A 100 9.86 -13.52 0.84
CA ALA A 100 9.07 -12.49 0.20
C ALA A 100 7.56 -12.81 0.26
N ALA A 101 7.20 -14.09 0.10
CA ALA A 101 5.82 -14.56 0.21
C ALA A 101 5.23 -14.30 1.60
N ASN A 102 5.91 -14.71 2.66
CA ASN A 102 5.49 -14.46 4.03
C ASN A 102 5.36 -12.96 4.31
N SER A 103 6.35 -12.15 3.87
CA SER A 103 6.34 -10.70 4.05
C SER A 103 5.13 -10.05 3.40
N ILE A 104 4.80 -10.45 2.17
CA ILE A 104 3.65 -9.92 1.42
C ILE A 104 2.34 -10.32 2.08
N VAL A 105 2.12 -11.63 2.35
CA VAL A 105 0.88 -12.11 2.97
C VAL A 105 0.62 -11.42 4.31
N LEU A 106 1.66 -11.30 5.15
CA LEU A 106 1.53 -10.68 6.47
C LEU A 106 1.34 -9.16 6.40
N GLN A 107 1.96 -8.46 5.47
CA GLN A 107 1.70 -7.04 5.25
C GLN A 107 0.27 -6.78 4.78
N PHE A 108 -0.29 -7.64 3.92
CA PHE A 108 -1.67 -7.54 3.47
C PHE A 108 -2.72 -7.87 4.55
N THR A 109 -2.32 -8.10 5.80
CA THR A 109 -3.22 -8.06 6.96
C THR A 109 -3.70 -6.65 7.32
N ALA A 110 -3.19 -5.59 6.69
CA ALA A 110 -3.61 -4.20 6.90
C ALA A 110 -5.14 -3.99 6.94
N PRO A 111 -5.98 -4.57 6.05
CA PRO A 111 -7.45 -4.46 6.14
C PRO A 111 -8.02 -4.96 7.46
N ILE A 112 -7.45 -6.00 8.06
CA ILE A 112 -7.87 -6.53 9.37
C ILE A 112 -7.64 -5.46 10.45
N PHE A 113 -6.45 -4.84 10.45
CA PHE A 113 -6.12 -3.79 11.40
C PHE A 113 -6.97 -2.53 11.19
N ILE A 114 -7.32 -2.18 9.94
CA ILE A 114 -8.26 -1.09 9.66
C ILE A 114 -9.62 -1.37 10.31
N VAL A 115 -10.17 -2.57 10.14
CA VAL A 115 -11.47 -2.96 10.73
C VAL A 115 -11.39 -2.95 12.25
N VAL A 116 -10.41 -3.63 12.83
CA VAL A 116 -10.25 -3.77 14.29
C VAL A 116 -10.02 -2.40 14.95
N PHE A 117 -9.07 -1.63 14.49
CA PHE A 117 -8.74 -0.34 15.10
C PHE A 117 -9.82 0.71 14.87
N SER A 118 -10.46 0.72 13.70
CA SER A 118 -11.59 1.62 13.47
C SER A 118 -12.78 1.29 14.36
N ALA A 119 -13.04 0.02 14.63
CA ALA A 119 -14.09 -0.39 15.57
C ALA A 119 -13.72 -0.03 17.01
N LEU A 120 -12.48 -0.28 17.45
CA LEU A 120 -12.03 -0.05 18.82
C LEU A 120 -11.90 1.45 19.16
N PHE A 121 -11.21 2.21 18.31
CA PHE A 121 -10.86 3.60 18.61
C PHE A 121 -11.88 4.62 18.10
N PHE A 122 -12.53 4.35 16.97
CA PHE A 122 -13.48 5.27 16.35
C PHE A 122 -14.93 4.79 16.41
N LYS A 123 -15.19 3.62 17.05
CA LYS A 123 -16.53 3.01 17.16
C LYS A 123 -17.24 2.87 15.80
N LYS A 124 -16.46 2.75 14.71
CA LYS A 124 -17.01 2.50 13.39
C LYS A 124 -17.62 1.11 13.32
N ARG A 125 -18.77 1.01 12.68
CA ARG A 125 -19.43 -0.27 12.41
C ARG A 125 -19.12 -0.67 10.96
N PHE A 126 -18.70 -1.91 10.77
CA PHE A 126 -18.52 -2.50 9.46
C PHE A 126 -19.67 -3.44 9.15
N SER A 127 -20.06 -3.49 7.89
CA SER A 127 -21.09 -4.41 7.43
C SER A 127 -20.55 -5.85 7.39
N ARG A 128 -21.45 -6.83 7.35
CA ARG A 128 -21.06 -8.23 7.15
C ARG A 128 -20.30 -8.41 5.81
N ALA A 129 -20.67 -7.64 4.80
CA ALA A 129 -19.99 -7.64 3.51
C ALA A 129 -18.54 -7.16 3.60
N ASP A 130 -18.24 -6.13 4.42
CA ASP A 130 -16.89 -5.65 4.64
C ASP A 130 -16.01 -6.71 5.32
N ILE A 131 -16.55 -7.35 6.38
CA ILE A 131 -15.82 -8.40 7.12
C ILE A 131 -15.58 -9.61 6.21
N LEU A 132 -16.60 -10.01 5.42
CA LEU A 132 -16.49 -11.12 4.48
C LEU A 132 -15.46 -10.81 3.38
N ALA A 133 -15.46 -9.59 2.83
CA ALA A 133 -14.50 -9.17 1.83
C ALA A 133 -13.05 -9.21 2.36
N VAL A 134 -12.83 -8.73 3.58
CA VAL A 134 -11.51 -8.82 4.23
C VAL A 134 -11.09 -10.29 4.41
N GLY A 135 -11.98 -11.13 4.95
CA GLY A 135 -11.69 -12.55 5.18
C GLY A 135 -11.38 -13.31 3.88
N LEU A 136 -12.21 -13.14 2.84
CA LEU A 136 -12.02 -13.80 1.55
C LEU A 136 -10.76 -13.29 0.82
N THR A 137 -10.47 -11.98 0.92
CA THR A 137 -9.23 -11.43 0.36
C THR A 137 -8.01 -12.05 1.04
N MET A 138 -8.03 -12.19 2.38
CA MET A 138 -6.94 -12.84 3.11
C MET A 138 -6.78 -14.31 2.72
N VAL A 139 -7.86 -15.05 2.62
CA VAL A 139 -7.85 -16.45 2.14
C VAL A 139 -7.29 -16.51 0.72
N GLY A 140 -7.74 -15.65 -0.18
CA GLY A 140 -7.26 -15.62 -1.56
C GLY A 140 -5.77 -15.32 -1.67
N ILE A 141 -5.26 -14.33 -0.91
CA ILE A 141 -3.81 -14.02 -0.88
C ILE A 141 -3.02 -15.18 -0.27
N SER A 142 -3.52 -15.82 0.79
CA SER A 142 -2.85 -16.97 1.39
C SER A 142 -2.79 -18.17 0.44
N LEU A 143 -3.86 -18.42 -0.31
CA LEU A 143 -3.89 -19.45 -1.36
C LEU A 143 -2.92 -19.10 -2.50
N PHE A 144 -2.89 -17.83 -2.92
CA PHE A 144 -2.03 -17.37 -3.99
C PHE A 144 -0.54 -17.65 -3.73
N PHE A 145 -0.12 -17.50 -2.48
CA PHE A 145 1.25 -17.76 -2.05
C PHE A 145 1.44 -19.13 -1.38
N PHE A 146 0.44 -20.02 -1.44
CA PHE A 146 0.42 -21.27 -0.66
C PHE A 146 1.68 -22.12 -0.84
N ASP A 147 2.14 -22.29 -2.08
CA ASP A 147 3.34 -23.08 -2.39
C ASP A 147 4.65 -22.36 -1.99
N GLN A 148 4.59 -21.07 -1.68
CA GLN A 148 5.75 -20.24 -1.33
C GLN A 148 5.81 -19.89 0.16
N LEU A 149 4.75 -20.20 0.93
CA LEU A 149 4.72 -19.96 2.36
C LEU A 149 5.62 -21.01 3.07
N THR A 150 6.54 -20.51 3.89
CA THR A 150 7.44 -21.37 4.64
C THR A 150 7.27 -21.16 6.15
N PRO A 151 7.23 -22.25 6.94
CA PRO A 151 7.24 -22.14 8.40
C PRO A 151 8.60 -21.65 8.90
N GLY A 152 8.63 -21.07 10.09
CA GLY A 152 9.84 -20.52 10.71
C GLY A 152 9.95 -18.99 10.54
N HIS A 153 11.17 -18.47 10.72
CA HIS A 153 11.46 -17.04 10.57
C HIS A 153 10.57 -16.11 11.41
N LEU A 154 10.31 -16.50 12.68
CA LEU A 154 9.36 -15.81 13.57
C LEU A 154 9.59 -14.29 13.64
N LEU A 155 10.85 -13.86 13.80
CA LEU A 155 11.18 -12.44 13.85
C LEU A 155 10.76 -11.70 12.56
N GLY A 156 11.08 -12.26 11.40
CA GLY A 156 10.71 -11.68 10.11
C GLY A 156 9.19 -11.60 9.91
N ASN A 157 8.48 -12.63 10.33
CA ASN A 157 7.03 -12.68 10.28
C ASN A 157 6.39 -11.65 11.23
N CYS A 158 6.92 -11.48 12.44
CA CYS A 158 6.47 -10.43 13.36
C CYS A 158 6.71 -9.02 12.80
N VAL A 159 7.86 -8.79 12.17
CA VAL A 159 8.18 -7.50 11.52
C VAL A 159 7.24 -7.25 10.33
N ALA A 160 6.93 -8.26 9.52
CA ALA A 160 5.98 -8.15 8.42
C ALA A 160 4.55 -7.83 8.90
N LEU A 161 4.11 -8.50 9.99
CA LEU A 161 2.82 -8.23 10.60
C LEU A 161 2.75 -6.80 11.16
N ALA A 162 3.83 -6.34 11.82
CA ALA A 162 3.93 -4.97 12.31
C ALA A 162 3.93 -3.95 11.15
N ALA A 163 4.52 -4.28 9.99
CA ALA A 163 4.41 -3.47 8.78
C ALA A 163 2.95 -3.38 8.29
N GLY A 164 2.20 -4.49 8.28
CA GLY A 164 0.78 -4.52 7.95
C GLY A 164 -0.07 -3.69 8.91
N MET A 165 0.19 -3.80 10.21
CA MET A 165 -0.47 -2.98 11.24
C MET A 165 -0.20 -1.48 11.03
N ALA A 166 1.06 -1.10 10.82
CA ALA A 166 1.44 0.29 10.57
C ALA A 166 0.79 0.82 9.27
N PHE A 167 0.71 -0.02 8.22
CA PHE A 167 0.04 0.35 6.98
C PHE A 167 -1.46 0.56 7.16
N GLY A 168 -2.12 -0.26 7.99
CA GLY A 168 -3.50 -0.04 8.41
C GLY A 168 -3.68 1.30 9.13
N CYS A 169 -2.79 1.63 10.08
CA CYS A 169 -2.79 2.93 10.77
C CYS A 169 -2.59 4.11 9.80
N TYR A 170 -1.69 3.95 8.82
CA TYR A 170 -1.50 4.95 7.77
C TYR A 170 -2.79 5.17 6.97
N TYR A 171 -3.41 4.13 6.45
CA TYR A 171 -4.69 4.27 5.73
C TYR A 171 -5.76 4.96 6.58
N MET A 172 -5.86 4.61 7.86
CA MET A 172 -6.81 5.26 8.80
C MET A 172 -6.51 6.74 9.00
N SER A 173 -5.25 7.16 8.95
CA SER A 173 -4.87 8.56 9.07
C SER A 173 -5.34 9.41 7.89
N LEU A 174 -5.57 8.77 6.73
CA LEU A 174 -6.07 9.44 5.53
C LEU A 174 -7.58 9.70 5.55
N ASP A 175 -8.32 9.03 6.47
CA ASP A 175 -9.77 9.14 6.56
C ASP A 175 -10.21 10.55 6.98
N GLY A 176 -10.99 11.20 6.13
CA GLY A 176 -11.41 12.60 6.36
C GLY A 176 -10.28 13.62 6.37
N ALA A 177 -9.07 13.24 5.94
CA ALA A 177 -7.95 14.16 5.79
C ALA A 177 -8.13 15.07 4.57
N THR A 178 -7.68 16.30 4.68
CA THR A 178 -7.57 17.21 3.53
C THR A 178 -6.50 16.74 2.55
N GLU A 179 -6.53 17.20 1.32
CA GLU A 179 -5.49 16.88 0.34
C GLU A 179 -4.08 17.27 0.84
N SER A 180 -3.98 18.42 1.50
CA SER A 180 -2.73 18.91 2.10
C SER A 180 -2.21 17.96 3.18
N GLU A 181 -3.07 17.49 4.09
CA GLU A 181 -2.72 16.52 5.14
C GLU A 181 -2.28 15.17 4.55
N ARG A 182 -3.01 14.64 3.56
CA ARG A 182 -2.65 13.36 2.91
C ARG A 182 -1.30 13.42 2.21
N MET A 183 -1.08 14.45 1.38
CA MET A 183 0.18 14.63 0.67
C MET A 183 1.34 14.90 1.63
N SER A 184 1.10 15.66 2.70
CA SER A 184 2.10 15.92 3.74
C SER A 184 2.48 14.65 4.52
N ALA A 185 1.52 13.78 4.83
CA ALA A 185 1.81 12.49 5.47
C ALA A 185 2.73 11.63 4.60
N ILE A 186 2.48 11.55 3.30
CA ILE A 186 3.30 10.80 2.35
C ILE A 186 4.71 11.40 2.25
N LEU A 187 4.81 12.71 2.08
CA LEU A 187 6.11 13.39 2.02
C LEU A 187 6.91 13.19 3.31
N THR A 188 6.25 13.33 4.48
CA THR A 188 6.86 13.07 5.79
C THR A 188 7.39 11.64 5.89
N ALA A 189 6.62 10.65 5.44
CA ALA A 189 7.06 9.25 5.44
C ALA A 189 8.33 9.04 4.63
N HIS A 190 8.36 9.56 3.41
CA HIS A 190 9.54 9.45 2.55
C HIS A 190 10.77 10.16 3.12
N CYS A 191 10.59 11.35 3.70
CA CYS A 191 11.67 12.06 4.38
C CYS A 191 12.18 11.27 5.59
N LEU A 192 11.30 10.76 6.45
CA LEU A 192 11.68 9.96 7.61
C LEU A 192 12.39 8.67 7.21
N THR A 193 11.89 7.96 6.18
CA THR A 193 12.52 6.72 5.69
C THR A 193 13.93 6.99 5.16
N PHE A 194 14.13 8.10 4.45
CA PHE A 194 15.46 8.50 4.02
C PHE A 194 16.37 8.85 5.22
N LEU A 195 15.89 9.64 6.18
CA LEU A 195 16.65 10.00 7.38
C LEU A 195 17.09 8.77 8.18
N VAL A 196 16.21 7.80 8.37
CA VAL A 196 16.53 6.52 9.02
C VAL A 196 17.59 5.74 8.26
N SER A 197 17.68 5.88 6.94
CA SER A 197 18.67 5.18 6.13
C SER A 197 20.07 5.82 6.12
N ILE A 198 20.22 7.07 6.56
CA ILE A 198 21.50 7.79 6.49
C ILE A 198 22.64 7.03 7.20
N PRO A 199 22.49 6.52 8.44
CA PRO A 199 23.54 5.73 9.08
C PRO A 199 23.93 4.49 8.28
N PHE A 200 22.94 3.82 7.67
CA PHE A 200 23.16 2.63 6.85
C PHE A 200 23.85 2.96 5.52
N ILE A 201 23.56 4.11 4.92
CA ILE A 201 24.29 4.58 3.72
C ILE A 201 25.76 4.83 4.05
N ALA A 202 26.05 5.39 5.23
CA ALA A 202 27.40 5.62 5.67
C ALA A 202 28.16 4.30 5.98
N MET A 203 27.48 3.31 6.55
CA MET A 203 28.06 1.99 6.86
C MET A 203 28.19 1.07 5.64
N TYR A 204 27.24 1.17 4.71
CA TYR A 204 27.13 0.33 3.51
C TYR A 204 26.95 1.21 2.26
N PRO A 205 28.00 1.94 1.83
CA PRO A 205 27.88 2.86 0.70
C PRO A 205 27.43 2.11 -0.57
N PRO A 206 26.40 2.64 -1.28
CA PRO A 206 25.88 2.01 -2.48
C PRO A 206 26.86 2.08 -3.64
N GLU A 207 27.01 0.97 -4.37
CA GLU A 207 27.77 0.98 -5.61
C GLU A 207 27.02 1.71 -6.73
N LEU A 208 27.60 2.78 -7.25
CA LEU A 208 27.00 3.62 -8.30
C LEU A 208 27.27 3.06 -9.71
N LYS A 209 26.89 1.79 -9.96
CA LYS A 209 26.92 1.20 -11.30
C LYS A 209 25.64 1.57 -12.08
N ALA A 210 25.72 1.64 -13.41
CA ALA A 210 24.62 2.09 -14.26
C ALA A 210 23.31 1.29 -14.05
N ALA A 211 23.39 -0.04 -13.99
CA ALA A 211 22.19 -0.88 -13.83
C ALA A 211 21.51 -0.70 -12.45
N PRO A 212 22.18 -0.80 -11.29
CA PRO A 212 21.59 -0.47 -10.00
C PRO A 212 21.01 0.94 -9.92
N VAL A 213 21.69 1.93 -10.50
CA VAL A 213 21.22 3.33 -10.52
C VAL A 213 19.95 3.45 -11.36
N ALA A 214 19.87 2.82 -12.54
CA ALA A 214 18.65 2.80 -13.33
C ALA A 214 17.50 2.13 -12.57
N CYS A 215 17.74 0.98 -11.93
CA CYS A 215 16.73 0.27 -11.13
C CYS A 215 16.21 1.11 -9.97
N ILE A 216 17.08 1.80 -9.23
CA ILE A 216 16.66 2.63 -8.09
C ILE A 216 15.88 3.87 -8.54
N LEU A 217 16.16 4.44 -9.71
CA LEU A 217 15.38 5.52 -10.31
C LEU A 217 13.97 5.03 -10.68
N VAL A 218 13.85 3.85 -11.29
CA VAL A 218 12.55 3.24 -11.58
C VAL A 218 11.78 2.99 -10.29
N LEU A 219 12.43 2.41 -9.26
CA LEU A 219 11.81 2.18 -7.95
C LEU A 219 11.38 3.47 -7.27
N GLY A 220 12.18 4.53 -7.34
CA GLY A 220 11.85 5.79 -6.69
C GLY A 220 10.78 6.59 -7.42
N ILE A 221 10.82 6.64 -8.76
CA ILE A 221 9.88 7.44 -9.56
C ILE A 221 8.61 6.65 -9.87
N VAL A 222 8.76 5.49 -10.50
CA VAL A 222 7.64 4.74 -11.10
C VAL A 222 6.95 3.87 -10.05
N GLN A 223 7.71 3.22 -9.18
CA GLN A 223 7.17 2.27 -8.21
C GLN A 223 6.73 2.93 -6.89
N LEU A 224 7.33 4.05 -6.47
CA LEU A 224 6.92 4.78 -5.26
C LEU A 224 6.35 6.17 -5.56
N GLY A 225 7.08 7.02 -6.25
CA GLY A 225 6.71 8.43 -6.40
C GLY A 225 5.34 8.63 -7.03
N ILE A 226 5.12 8.09 -8.22
CA ILE A 226 3.84 8.18 -8.94
C ILE A 226 2.71 7.48 -8.17
N PRO A 227 2.86 6.23 -7.69
CA PRO A 227 1.81 5.55 -6.95
C PRO A 227 1.37 6.27 -5.68
N TYR A 228 2.29 6.83 -4.92
CA TYR A 228 1.91 7.55 -3.71
C TYR A 228 1.22 8.89 -4.00
N VAL A 229 1.49 9.54 -5.13
CA VAL A 229 0.67 10.67 -5.61
C VAL A 229 -0.75 10.19 -5.94
N LEU A 230 -0.89 9.06 -6.66
CA LEU A 230 -2.19 8.48 -6.99
C LEU A 230 -2.97 8.08 -5.73
N LEU A 231 -2.31 7.41 -4.78
CA LEU A 231 -2.91 7.04 -3.49
C LEU A 231 -3.37 8.28 -2.70
N GLY A 232 -2.54 9.31 -2.60
CA GLY A 232 -2.87 10.53 -1.88
C GLY A 232 -4.09 11.25 -2.47
N ARG A 233 -4.29 11.15 -3.79
CA ARG A 233 -5.49 11.67 -4.49
C ARG A 233 -6.69 10.75 -4.29
N ALA A 234 -6.54 9.48 -4.58
CA ALA A 234 -7.62 8.49 -4.53
C ALA A 234 -8.23 8.37 -3.13
N SER A 235 -7.42 8.41 -2.08
CA SER A 235 -7.85 8.34 -0.68
C SER A 235 -8.74 9.52 -0.24
N GLY A 236 -8.86 10.57 -1.05
CA GLY A 236 -9.85 11.63 -0.85
C GLY A 236 -11.29 11.22 -1.17
N SER A 237 -11.46 10.22 -2.04
CA SER A 237 -12.77 9.73 -2.50
C SER A 237 -13.00 8.25 -2.21
N CYS A 238 -11.94 7.51 -1.80
CA CYS A 238 -12.01 6.11 -1.37
C CYS A 238 -11.75 6.00 0.13
N PRO A 239 -12.62 5.32 0.90
CA PRO A 239 -12.37 5.08 2.32
C PRO A 239 -11.15 4.17 2.53
N PRO A 240 -10.53 4.19 3.74
CA PRO A 240 -9.33 3.41 4.05
C PRO A 240 -9.38 1.93 3.69
N LEU A 241 -10.51 1.28 4.01
CA LEU A 241 -10.71 -0.13 3.70
C LEU A 241 -10.73 -0.38 2.19
N ALA A 242 -11.38 0.50 1.41
CA ALA A 242 -11.40 0.38 -0.05
C ALA A 242 -10.00 0.54 -0.67
N CYS A 243 -9.24 1.54 -0.22
CA CYS A 243 -7.86 1.71 -0.68
C CYS A 243 -6.99 0.48 -0.37
N SER A 244 -7.14 -0.09 0.83
CA SER A 244 -6.37 -1.25 1.24
C SER A 244 -6.75 -2.53 0.48
N LEU A 245 -8.06 -2.76 0.23
CA LEU A 245 -8.53 -3.91 -0.56
C LEU A 245 -8.14 -3.79 -2.03
N LEU A 246 -8.29 -2.60 -2.64
CA LEU A 246 -7.84 -2.37 -4.03
C LEU A 246 -6.32 -2.54 -4.18
N GLY A 247 -5.56 -2.13 -3.15
CA GLY A 247 -4.12 -2.38 -3.08
C GLY A 247 -3.74 -3.86 -3.10
N ALA A 248 -4.62 -4.76 -2.64
CA ALA A 248 -4.41 -6.21 -2.65
C ALA A 248 -4.30 -6.83 -4.06
N LEU A 249 -4.53 -6.05 -5.13
CA LEU A 249 -4.20 -6.46 -6.50
C LEU A 249 -2.70 -6.38 -6.81
N GLU A 250 -1.91 -5.64 -6.03
CA GLU A 250 -0.46 -5.56 -6.19
C GLU A 250 0.22 -6.93 -6.23
N PRO A 251 0.06 -7.81 -5.22
CA PRO A 251 0.73 -9.11 -5.20
C PRO A 251 0.26 -10.04 -6.32
N LEU A 252 -0.97 -9.88 -6.83
CA LEU A 252 -1.50 -10.72 -7.91
C LEU A 252 -0.86 -10.40 -9.26
N LEU A 253 -0.39 -9.18 -9.46
CA LEU A 253 0.27 -8.75 -10.70
C LEU A 253 1.75 -9.16 -10.74
N ASN A 254 2.35 -9.48 -9.60
CA ASN A 254 3.77 -9.84 -9.55
C ASN A 254 4.11 -11.08 -10.40
N PRO A 255 3.38 -12.22 -10.35
CA PRO A 255 3.62 -13.36 -11.24
C PRO A 255 3.37 -13.06 -12.72
N VAL A 256 2.52 -12.08 -13.04
CA VAL A 256 2.33 -11.67 -14.43
C VAL A 256 3.66 -11.11 -14.98
N TRP A 257 4.36 -10.32 -14.18
CA TRP A 257 5.68 -9.82 -14.56
C TRP A 257 6.72 -10.94 -14.65
N VAL A 258 6.71 -11.88 -13.68
CA VAL A 258 7.60 -13.07 -13.72
C VAL A 258 7.34 -13.88 -14.98
N PHE A 259 6.08 -14.14 -15.33
CA PHE A 259 5.73 -14.83 -16.56
C PHE A 259 6.21 -14.11 -17.84
N ILE A 260 6.07 -12.77 -17.88
CA ILE A 260 6.48 -11.98 -19.04
C ILE A 260 8.01 -11.95 -19.18
N PHE A 261 8.78 -11.86 -18.08
CA PHE A 261 10.22 -11.69 -18.12
C PHE A 261 11.00 -13.00 -18.03
N ASP A 262 10.49 -14.00 -17.28
CA ASP A 262 11.18 -15.26 -17.02
C ASP A 262 10.48 -16.48 -17.67
N GLY A 263 9.26 -16.30 -18.22
CA GLY A 263 8.48 -17.38 -18.86
C GLY A 263 7.87 -18.40 -17.90
N GLU A 264 8.01 -18.19 -16.58
CA GLU A 264 7.46 -19.09 -15.56
C GLU A 264 5.95 -18.84 -15.37
N ALA A 265 5.13 -19.84 -15.71
CA ALA A 265 3.67 -19.75 -15.51
C ALA A 265 3.31 -19.85 -14.00
N PRO A 266 2.33 -19.05 -13.54
CA PRO A 266 1.84 -19.15 -12.17
C PRO A 266 1.25 -20.54 -11.89
N GLY A 267 1.50 -21.09 -10.71
CA GLY A 267 0.97 -22.37 -10.27
C GLY A 267 -0.56 -22.35 -10.08
N ALA A 268 -1.17 -23.54 -9.95
CA ALA A 268 -2.62 -23.67 -9.79
C ALA A 268 -3.16 -22.90 -8.57
N TRP A 269 -2.47 -22.94 -7.44
CA TRP A 269 -2.86 -22.22 -6.23
C TRP A 269 -2.81 -20.69 -6.42
N ALA A 270 -1.82 -20.18 -7.18
CA ALA A 270 -1.75 -18.77 -7.51
C ALA A 270 -2.94 -18.33 -8.38
N LEU A 271 -3.35 -19.13 -9.36
CA LEU A 271 -4.52 -18.85 -10.20
C LEU A 271 -5.82 -18.86 -9.38
N ILE A 272 -6.02 -19.86 -8.51
CA ILE A 272 -7.21 -19.97 -7.66
C ILE A 272 -7.26 -18.80 -6.68
N GLY A 273 -6.17 -18.54 -5.96
CA GLY A 273 -6.08 -17.44 -5.00
C GLY A 273 -6.30 -16.08 -5.64
N GLY A 274 -5.69 -15.85 -6.82
CA GLY A 274 -5.89 -14.64 -7.60
C GLY A 274 -7.34 -14.42 -8.02
N LEU A 275 -8.00 -15.49 -8.50
CA LEU A 275 -9.42 -15.43 -8.87
C LEU A 275 -10.29 -15.09 -7.65
N VAL A 276 -10.06 -15.72 -6.49
CA VAL A 276 -10.77 -15.42 -5.24
C VAL A 276 -10.64 -13.93 -4.88
N VAL A 277 -9.43 -13.36 -4.92
CA VAL A 277 -9.21 -11.94 -4.61
C VAL A 277 -9.95 -11.02 -5.58
N ILE A 278 -9.79 -11.25 -6.90
CA ILE A 278 -10.41 -10.42 -7.95
C ILE A 278 -11.93 -10.45 -7.84
N VAL A 279 -12.52 -11.63 -7.72
CA VAL A 279 -13.97 -11.80 -7.58
C VAL A 279 -14.47 -11.12 -6.31
N THR A 280 -13.78 -11.34 -5.18
CA THR A 280 -14.16 -10.75 -3.89
C THR A 280 -14.17 -9.22 -3.95
N ILE A 281 -13.10 -8.60 -4.45
CA ILE A 281 -13.00 -7.13 -4.55
C ILE A 281 -14.04 -6.58 -5.52
N THR A 282 -14.23 -7.25 -6.67
CA THR A 282 -15.22 -6.82 -7.68
C THR A 282 -16.64 -6.87 -7.11
N VAL A 283 -17.04 -8.00 -6.52
CA VAL A 283 -18.37 -8.16 -5.92
C VAL A 283 -18.58 -7.16 -4.78
N TRP A 284 -17.58 -6.95 -3.94
CA TRP A 284 -17.67 -5.99 -2.84
C TRP A 284 -17.82 -4.54 -3.34
N CYS A 285 -17.08 -4.14 -4.37
CA CYS A 285 -17.22 -2.82 -5.00
C CYS A 285 -18.61 -2.62 -5.62
N VAL A 286 -19.09 -3.60 -6.40
CA VAL A 286 -20.42 -3.55 -7.04
C VAL A 286 -21.54 -3.53 -6.00
N HIS A 287 -21.43 -4.36 -4.95
CA HIS A 287 -22.41 -4.37 -3.86
C HIS A 287 -22.48 -3.03 -3.12
N GLY A 288 -21.33 -2.39 -2.89
CA GLY A 288 -21.26 -1.05 -2.32
C GLY A 288 -21.99 -0.01 -3.19
N ASP A 289 -21.75 -0.04 -4.50
CA ASP A 289 -22.42 0.83 -5.48
C ASP A 289 -23.94 0.66 -5.50
N LEU A 290 -24.42 -0.60 -5.48
CA LEU A 290 -25.85 -0.90 -5.48
C LEU A 290 -26.53 -0.40 -4.20
N ARG A 291 -25.92 -0.57 -3.03
CA ARG A 291 -26.44 -0.06 -1.75
C ARG A 291 -26.59 1.45 -1.73
N GLU A 292 -25.61 2.15 -2.28
CA GLU A 292 -25.66 3.62 -2.39
C GLU A 292 -26.82 4.09 -3.29
N ARG A 293 -27.00 3.43 -4.44
CA ARG A 293 -28.07 3.75 -5.40
C ARG A 293 -29.47 3.47 -4.85
N THR A 294 -29.61 2.46 -4.01
CA THR A 294 -30.92 2.07 -3.43
C THR A 294 -31.25 2.79 -2.12
N GLY A 295 -30.36 3.67 -1.61
CA GLY A 295 -30.58 4.40 -0.36
C GLY A 295 -30.65 3.49 0.88
N ALA A 296 -30.17 2.25 0.79
CA ALA A 296 -30.18 1.23 1.84
C ALA A 296 -28.89 1.28 2.72
N ALA A 297 -28.30 2.46 2.85
CA ALA A 297 -27.09 2.69 3.65
C ALA A 297 -27.42 3.27 5.03
#